data_6e31f1cf7c29f9dfa8bd6815cd9b9ab3
#
_entry.id   6e31f1cf7c29f9dfa8bd6815cd9b9ab3
#
_cell.length_a   1.000
_cell.length_b   1.000
_cell.length_c   1.000
_cell.angle_alpha   90.00
_cell.angle_beta   90.00
_cell.angle_gamma   90.00
#
_symmetry.space_group_name_H-M   'P 1'
#
loop_
_entity.id
_entity.type
_entity.pdbx_description
1 polymer ?
#
loop_
_entity_poly.entity_id
_entity_poly.type
_entity_poly.pdbx_seq_one_letter_code
_entity_poly.pdbx_strand_id
1 'polypeptide(L)'
;MMVKSDQMPRVFQANIDRFYQRVIVPTLAGLRRHAVLTVGEAASMDAFLDHCAAHVDNHTADEASKAFALTLDGLFERQLNRWAVAHGRNTQGLEKLLAACAQIASIDLNAIGISQDLHELHLAANVVRHGEGRSSADLQARAPDLWAIETNDCVDLAPGSTPASESLRIRVDDLKRYARAIILFWGHSDPLPMAVREPML
;
A
#
# COMPACT_ATOMS: atom_id res chain seq x y z
N MET A 1 21.83 -4.01 -28.78
CA MET A 1 22.47 -4.70 -27.63
C MET A 1 21.69 -4.30 -26.39
N MET A 2 21.12 -5.26 -25.66
CA MET A 2 20.38 -4.99 -24.43
C MET A 2 21.33 -4.50 -23.34
N VAL A 3 21.02 -3.37 -22.71
CA VAL A 3 21.77 -2.86 -21.56
C VAL A 3 21.09 -3.31 -20.26
N LYS A 4 21.84 -3.30 -19.16
CA LYS A 4 21.30 -3.75 -17.85
C LYS A 4 20.07 -2.95 -17.40
N SER A 5 20.03 -1.65 -17.70
CA SER A 5 18.92 -0.78 -17.37
C SER A 5 17.59 -1.23 -18.02
N ASP A 6 17.65 -1.81 -19.23
CA ASP A 6 16.45 -2.26 -19.96
C ASP A 6 15.78 -3.46 -19.29
N GLN A 7 16.52 -4.24 -18.51
CA GLN A 7 15.98 -5.41 -17.79
C GLN A 7 15.37 -5.05 -16.43
N MET A 8 15.71 -3.88 -15.88
CA MET A 8 15.28 -3.49 -14.52
C MET A 8 13.76 -3.42 -14.37
N PRO A 9 12.99 -2.80 -15.29
CA PRO A 9 11.54 -2.74 -15.16
C PRO A 9 10.89 -4.12 -15.01
N ARG A 10 11.29 -5.09 -15.84
CA ARG A 10 10.79 -6.48 -15.77
C ARG A 10 11.10 -7.16 -14.44
N VAL A 11 12.31 -6.97 -13.94
CA VAL A 11 12.70 -7.51 -12.61
C VAL A 11 11.92 -6.83 -11.49
N PHE A 12 11.70 -5.52 -11.57
CA PHE A 12 10.96 -4.77 -10.58
C PHE A 12 9.48 -5.15 -10.59
N GLN A 13 8.89 -5.28 -11.78
CA GLN A 13 7.53 -5.80 -11.93
C GLN A 13 7.36 -7.16 -11.27
N ALA A 14 8.22 -8.12 -11.62
CA ALA A 14 8.18 -9.46 -11.05
C ALA A 14 8.42 -9.49 -9.54
N ASN A 15 9.21 -8.55 -9.01
CA ASN A 15 9.45 -8.42 -7.58
C ASN A 15 8.18 -8.03 -6.82
N ILE A 16 7.46 -7.01 -7.31
CA ILE A 16 6.22 -6.55 -6.69
C ILE A 16 5.13 -7.61 -6.80
N ASP A 17 4.97 -8.20 -7.99
CA ASP A 17 3.99 -9.28 -8.21
C ASP A 17 4.21 -10.45 -7.24
N ARG A 18 5.45 -10.96 -7.16
CA ARG A 18 5.78 -12.06 -6.23
C ARG A 18 5.63 -11.66 -4.78
N PHE A 19 6.00 -10.44 -4.41
CA PHE A 19 5.82 -9.96 -3.05
C PHE A 19 4.33 -9.91 -2.70
N TYR A 20 3.50 -9.39 -3.58
CA TYR A 20 2.06 -9.36 -3.39
C TYR A 20 1.48 -10.79 -3.27
N GLN A 21 1.72 -11.65 -4.28
CA GLN A 21 1.11 -12.97 -4.35
C GLN A 21 1.63 -13.97 -3.31
N ARG A 22 2.91 -13.89 -2.94
CA ARG A 22 3.55 -14.91 -2.08
C ARG A 22 3.73 -14.47 -0.64
N VAL A 23 3.63 -13.17 -0.35
CA VAL A 23 3.82 -12.65 1.00
C VAL A 23 2.56 -11.95 1.48
N ILE A 24 2.07 -10.92 0.78
CA ILE A 24 0.93 -10.12 1.26
C ILE A 24 -0.34 -10.98 1.34
N VAL A 25 -0.75 -11.59 0.22
CA VAL A 25 -2.00 -12.35 0.14
C VAL A 25 -2.05 -13.49 1.17
N PRO A 26 -1.08 -14.41 1.23
CA PRO A 26 -1.16 -15.51 2.18
C PRO A 26 -1.03 -15.07 3.64
N THR A 27 -0.27 -14.00 3.92
CA THR A 27 -0.17 -13.48 5.28
C THR A 27 -1.49 -12.92 5.76
N LEU A 28 -2.14 -12.05 4.95
CA LEU A 28 -3.42 -11.45 5.34
C LEU A 28 -4.55 -12.51 5.38
N ALA A 29 -4.54 -13.49 4.48
CA ALA A 29 -5.48 -14.60 4.52
C ALA A 29 -5.31 -15.50 5.76
N GLY A 30 -4.12 -15.57 6.33
CA GLY A 30 -3.82 -16.32 7.55
C GLY A 30 -4.15 -15.58 8.85
N LEU A 31 -4.38 -14.27 8.82
CA LEU A 31 -4.75 -13.48 9.99
C LEU A 31 -6.25 -13.64 10.27
N ARG A 32 -6.55 -13.83 11.56
CA ARG A 32 -7.95 -13.92 12.00
C ARG A 32 -8.59 -12.53 12.00
N ARG A 33 -9.83 -12.45 11.53
CA ARG A 33 -10.70 -11.29 11.69
C ARG A 33 -12.02 -11.74 12.25
N HIS A 34 -12.50 -11.01 13.26
CA HIS A 34 -13.73 -11.28 13.97
C HIS A 34 -14.77 -10.20 13.64
N ALA A 35 -16.01 -10.61 13.39
CA ALA A 35 -17.12 -9.68 13.20
C ALA A 35 -17.54 -9.08 14.56
N VAL A 36 -17.99 -7.86 14.53
CA VAL A 36 -18.60 -7.07 15.63
C VAL A 36 -18.14 -7.46 17.05
N LEU A 37 -17.21 -6.66 17.57
CA LEU A 37 -16.78 -6.78 18.94
C LEU A 37 -17.50 -5.72 19.79
N THR A 38 -18.52 -6.12 20.52
CA THR A 38 -19.15 -5.25 21.52
C THR A 38 -18.33 -5.31 22.81
N VAL A 39 -17.29 -4.48 22.88
CA VAL A 39 -16.45 -4.42 24.09
C VAL A 39 -17.24 -3.84 25.24
N GLY A 40 -17.25 -4.54 26.39
CA GLY A 40 -17.93 -4.11 27.60
C GLY A 40 -19.26 -4.81 27.90
N GLU A 41 -19.86 -5.53 26.94
CA GLU A 41 -21.10 -6.30 27.13
C GLU A 41 -20.81 -7.81 27.14
N ALA A 42 -20.08 -8.28 28.13
CA ALA A 42 -19.78 -9.70 28.26
C ALA A 42 -20.65 -10.33 29.35
N ALA A 43 -21.30 -11.46 29.03
CA ALA A 43 -22.13 -12.22 29.98
C ALA A 43 -21.30 -12.97 31.03
N SER A 44 -20.00 -13.11 30.84
CA SER A 44 -19.07 -13.80 31.75
C SER A 44 -17.64 -13.26 31.55
N MET A 45 -16.74 -13.60 32.48
CA MET A 45 -15.31 -13.28 32.36
C MET A 45 -14.68 -13.95 31.13
N ASP A 46 -15.06 -15.19 30.84
CA ASP A 46 -14.53 -15.91 29.68
C ASP A 46 -14.96 -15.21 28.37
N ALA A 47 -16.23 -14.81 28.26
CA ALA A 47 -16.71 -14.03 27.11
C ALA A 47 -15.99 -12.67 26.97
N PHE A 48 -15.68 -12.02 28.08
CA PHE A 48 -14.89 -10.79 28.09
C PHE A 48 -13.47 -11.00 27.54
N LEU A 49 -12.80 -12.08 27.98
CA LEU A 49 -11.46 -12.41 27.50
C LEU A 49 -11.44 -12.78 26.00
N ASP A 50 -12.49 -13.49 25.55
CA ASP A 50 -12.65 -13.80 24.11
C ASP A 50 -12.84 -12.53 23.29
N HIS A 51 -13.61 -11.56 23.77
CA HIS A 51 -13.77 -10.25 23.10
C HIS A 51 -12.44 -9.48 23.05
N CYS A 52 -11.65 -9.49 24.12
CA CYS A 52 -10.33 -8.86 24.13
C CYS A 52 -9.40 -9.51 23.12
N ALA A 53 -9.36 -10.86 23.07
CA ALA A 53 -8.54 -11.60 22.11
C ALA A 53 -8.94 -11.28 20.66
N ALA A 54 -10.23 -11.26 20.37
CA ALA A 54 -10.75 -10.92 19.03
C ALA A 54 -10.41 -9.48 18.62
N HIS A 55 -10.46 -8.53 19.57
CA HIS A 55 -10.03 -7.16 19.32
C HIS A 55 -8.54 -7.07 18.97
N VAL A 56 -7.68 -7.81 19.69
CA VAL A 56 -6.25 -7.89 19.38
C VAL A 56 -5.99 -8.51 18.01
N ASP A 57 -6.72 -9.56 17.63
CA ASP A 57 -6.62 -10.17 16.31
C ASP A 57 -6.95 -9.16 15.19
N ASN A 58 -8.06 -8.41 15.33
CA ASN A 58 -8.45 -7.39 14.36
C ASN A 58 -7.42 -6.26 14.27
N HIS A 59 -6.92 -5.78 15.41
CA HIS A 59 -5.86 -4.77 15.44
C HIS A 59 -4.59 -5.27 14.72
N THR A 60 -4.17 -6.50 14.99
CA THR A 60 -3.01 -7.12 14.34
C THR A 60 -3.17 -7.19 12.82
N ALA A 61 -4.37 -7.53 12.35
CA ALA A 61 -4.65 -7.60 10.92
C ALA A 61 -4.64 -6.20 10.25
N ASP A 62 -5.11 -5.16 10.94
CA ASP A 62 -5.06 -3.79 10.45
C ASP A 62 -3.62 -3.26 10.38
N GLU A 63 -2.83 -3.50 11.43
CA GLU A 63 -1.42 -3.10 11.45
C GLU A 63 -0.59 -3.85 10.40
N ALA A 64 -0.87 -5.12 10.13
CA ALA A 64 -0.24 -5.85 9.03
C ALA A 64 -0.53 -5.21 7.67
N SER A 65 -1.77 -4.79 7.43
CA SER A 65 -2.14 -4.10 6.18
C SER A 65 -1.39 -2.78 6.02
N LYS A 66 -1.28 -1.98 7.08
CA LYS A 66 -0.50 -0.73 7.11
C LYS A 66 0.98 -0.98 6.84
N ALA A 67 1.56 -2.00 7.47
CA ALA A 67 2.97 -2.40 7.26
C ALA A 67 3.23 -2.81 5.80
N PHE A 68 2.29 -3.48 5.15
CA PHE A 68 2.41 -3.84 3.73
C PHE A 68 2.32 -2.62 2.81
N ALA A 69 1.47 -1.65 3.09
CA ALA A 69 1.44 -0.40 2.34
C ALA A 69 2.77 0.37 2.44
N LEU A 70 3.32 0.50 3.66
CA LEU A 70 4.67 1.05 3.87
C LEU A 70 5.74 0.32 3.07
N THR A 71 5.67 -1.00 3.03
CA THR A 71 6.66 -1.83 2.34
C THR A 71 6.55 -1.66 0.82
N LEU A 72 5.33 -1.64 0.27
CA LEU A 72 5.09 -1.40 -1.16
C LEU A 72 5.60 -0.04 -1.60
N ASP A 73 5.26 1.03 -0.87
CA ASP A 73 5.75 2.39 -1.13
C ASP A 73 7.28 2.45 -1.11
N GLY A 74 7.90 1.95 -0.05
CA GLY A 74 9.35 1.97 0.09
C GLY A 74 10.08 1.08 -0.92
N LEU A 75 9.51 -0.05 -1.35
CA LEU A 75 10.06 -0.86 -2.45
C LEU A 75 10.00 -0.09 -3.76
N PHE A 76 8.85 0.50 -4.07
CA PHE A 76 8.65 1.25 -5.30
C PHE A 76 9.58 2.47 -5.38
N GLU A 77 9.68 3.27 -4.32
CA GLU A 77 10.60 4.42 -4.28
C GLU A 77 12.05 4.01 -4.51
N ARG A 78 12.53 2.92 -3.87
CA ARG A 78 13.87 2.41 -4.11
C ARG A 78 14.09 1.92 -5.54
N GLN A 79 13.08 1.30 -6.15
CA GLN A 79 13.14 0.84 -7.53
C GLN A 79 13.21 2.03 -8.50
N LEU A 80 12.35 3.05 -8.30
CA LEU A 80 12.37 4.29 -9.08
C LEU A 80 13.74 4.98 -9.00
N ASN A 81 14.29 5.12 -7.79
CA ASN A 81 15.59 5.74 -7.60
C ASN A 81 16.70 4.97 -8.33
N ARG A 82 16.75 3.65 -8.21
CA ARG A 82 17.75 2.83 -8.89
C ARG A 82 17.65 2.95 -10.40
N TRP A 83 16.45 3.00 -10.95
CA TRP A 83 16.23 3.11 -12.38
C TRP A 83 16.55 4.52 -12.91
N ALA A 84 16.14 5.56 -12.18
CA ALA A 84 16.48 6.95 -12.48
C ALA A 84 18.02 7.16 -12.54
N VAL A 85 18.74 6.66 -11.53
CA VAL A 85 20.21 6.73 -11.47
C VAL A 85 20.85 5.98 -12.65
N ALA A 86 20.32 4.81 -13.03
CA ALA A 86 20.82 4.05 -14.20
C ALA A 86 20.63 4.81 -15.52
N HIS A 87 19.72 5.78 -15.57
CA HIS A 87 19.50 6.69 -16.71
C HIS A 87 20.12 8.08 -16.51
N GLY A 88 21.06 8.24 -15.56
CA GLY A 88 21.75 9.51 -15.31
C GLY A 88 20.89 10.59 -14.65
N ARG A 89 19.77 10.22 -14.05
CA ARG A 89 18.90 11.15 -13.30
C ARG A 89 19.18 11.03 -11.80
N ASN A 90 19.48 12.18 -11.18
CA ASN A 90 19.69 12.26 -9.72
C ASN A 90 18.65 13.24 -9.15
N THR A 91 17.58 12.68 -8.59
CA THR A 91 16.50 13.47 -7.97
C THR A 91 16.03 12.75 -6.69
N GLN A 92 15.38 13.49 -5.79
CA GLN A 92 14.91 12.98 -4.51
C GLN A 92 13.43 13.29 -4.33
N GLY A 93 12.77 12.45 -3.55
CA GLY A 93 11.33 12.51 -3.30
C GLY A 93 10.51 11.80 -4.37
N LEU A 94 9.51 11.03 -3.90
CA LEU A 94 8.75 10.12 -4.76
C LEU A 94 8.14 10.82 -5.98
N GLU A 95 7.51 11.98 -5.82
CA GLU A 95 6.87 12.70 -6.93
C GLU A 95 7.85 13.05 -8.06
N LYS A 96 9.04 13.56 -7.68
CA LYS A 96 10.09 13.90 -8.66
C LYS A 96 10.70 12.67 -9.32
N LEU A 97 10.90 11.61 -8.54
CA LEU A 97 11.39 10.31 -9.05
C LEU A 97 10.37 9.71 -10.02
N LEU A 98 9.11 9.68 -9.65
CA LEU A 98 8.03 9.16 -10.48
C LEU A 98 7.90 9.93 -11.79
N ALA A 99 7.92 11.27 -11.73
CA ALA A 99 7.89 12.11 -12.92
C ALA A 99 9.11 11.89 -13.84
N ALA A 100 10.32 11.80 -13.26
CA ALA A 100 11.53 11.52 -14.03
C ALA A 100 11.48 10.14 -14.69
N CYS A 101 11.03 9.12 -13.97
CA CYS A 101 10.88 7.77 -14.49
C CYS A 101 9.79 7.68 -15.56
N ALA A 102 8.65 8.33 -15.37
CA ALA A 102 7.59 8.41 -16.39
C ALA A 102 8.10 9.05 -17.69
N GLN A 103 8.92 10.11 -17.59
CA GLN A 103 9.57 10.72 -18.76
C GLN A 103 10.55 9.77 -19.46
N ILE A 104 11.38 9.03 -18.70
CA ILE A 104 12.31 8.03 -19.28
C ILE A 104 11.53 6.98 -20.06
N ALA A 105 10.42 6.49 -19.51
CA ALA A 105 9.57 5.48 -20.12
C ALA A 105 8.61 6.01 -21.21
N SER A 106 8.47 7.34 -21.32
CA SER A 106 7.43 7.99 -22.14
C SER A 106 6.02 7.54 -21.78
N ILE A 107 5.72 7.45 -20.48
CA ILE A 107 4.42 7.02 -19.94
C ILE A 107 3.64 8.23 -19.47
N ASP A 108 2.35 8.28 -19.83
CA ASP A 108 1.36 9.14 -19.19
C ASP A 108 0.61 8.34 -18.11
N LEU A 109 0.89 8.66 -16.85
CA LEU A 109 0.34 7.98 -15.68
C LEU A 109 -1.19 8.11 -15.58
N ASN A 110 -1.74 9.22 -16.08
CA ASN A 110 -3.18 9.43 -16.08
C ASN A 110 -3.85 8.62 -17.19
N ALA A 111 -3.23 8.56 -18.37
CA ALA A 111 -3.76 7.78 -19.49
C ALA A 111 -3.83 6.28 -19.19
N ILE A 112 -2.90 5.75 -18.41
CA ILE A 112 -2.91 4.34 -17.97
C ILE A 112 -3.63 4.12 -16.62
N GLY A 113 -4.19 5.19 -16.02
CA GLY A 113 -5.08 5.12 -14.86
C GLY A 113 -4.43 4.74 -13.54
N ILE A 114 -3.11 4.97 -13.37
CA ILE A 114 -2.38 4.57 -12.14
C ILE A 114 -1.94 5.75 -11.26
N SER A 115 -2.07 6.97 -11.76
CA SER A 115 -1.58 8.17 -11.06
C SER A 115 -2.19 8.33 -9.66
N GLN A 116 -3.50 8.12 -9.55
CA GLN A 116 -4.22 8.25 -8.29
C GLN A 116 -3.78 7.20 -7.27
N ASP A 117 -3.70 5.92 -7.67
CA ASP A 117 -3.35 4.82 -6.79
C ASP A 117 -1.92 4.94 -6.25
N LEU A 118 -0.97 5.34 -7.11
CA LEU A 118 0.42 5.57 -6.69
C LEU A 118 0.55 6.73 -5.71
N HIS A 119 -0.19 7.81 -5.93
CA HIS A 119 -0.18 8.96 -5.04
C HIS A 119 -0.87 8.64 -3.71
N GLU A 120 -1.99 7.95 -3.75
CA GLU A 120 -2.72 7.50 -2.56
C GLU A 120 -1.89 6.56 -1.69
N LEU A 121 -1.21 5.57 -2.30
CA LEU A 121 -0.26 4.70 -1.59
C LEU A 121 0.80 5.50 -0.86
N HIS A 122 1.40 6.49 -1.52
CA HIS A 122 2.44 7.32 -0.91
C HIS A 122 1.91 8.16 0.27
N LEU A 123 0.74 8.76 0.12
CA LEU A 123 0.10 9.49 1.21
C LEU A 123 -0.26 8.56 2.36
N ALA A 124 -0.82 7.38 2.09
CA ALA A 124 -1.14 6.38 3.10
C ALA A 124 0.12 5.92 3.86
N ALA A 125 1.21 5.63 3.15
CA ALA A 125 2.49 5.29 3.75
C ALA A 125 3.04 6.41 4.65
N ASN A 126 2.89 7.68 4.24
CA ASN A 126 3.29 8.82 5.05
C ASN A 126 2.42 8.99 6.30
N VAL A 127 1.11 8.78 6.20
CA VAL A 127 0.21 8.81 7.37
C VAL A 127 0.59 7.72 8.36
N VAL A 128 0.82 6.49 7.91
CA VAL A 128 1.25 5.37 8.79
C VAL A 128 2.58 5.68 9.47
N ARG A 129 3.53 6.33 8.76
CA ARG A 129 4.87 6.62 9.29
C ARG A 129 4.91 7.81 10.25
N HIS A 130 4.14 8.85 9.96
CA HIS A 130 4.26 10.16 10.60
C HIS A 130 3.01 10.60 11.37
N GLY A 131 1.89 9.91 11.21
CA GLY A 131 0.63 10.25 11.86
C GLY A 131 -0.02 11.51 11.26
N GLU A 132 -0.35 12.43 12.17
CA GLU A 132 -1.00 13.69 11.82
C GLU A 132 -0.10 14.61 10.97
N GLY A 133 -0.71 15.35 10.06
CA GLY A 133 -0.03 16.33 9.26
C GLY A 133 -0.64 16.57 7.88
N ARG A 134 0.13 17.17 6.99
CA ARG A 134 -0.33 17.49 5.65
C ARG A 134 -0.76 16.24 4.87
N SER A 135 0.01 15.16 4.95
CA SER A 135 -0.30 13.93 4.23
C SER A 135 -1.62 13.30 4.69
N SER A 136 -1.96 13.38 5.99
CA SER A 136 -3.24 12.86 6.49
C SER A 136 -4.42 13.71 6.00
N ALA A 137 -4.28 15.04 6.01
CA ALA A 137 -5.30 15.94 5.48
C ALA A 137 -5.52 15.75 3.96
N ASP A 138 -4.42 15.66 3.20
CA ASP A 138 -4.46 15.43 1.76
C ASP A 138 -5.08 14.07 1.40
N LEU A 139 -4.72 13.02 2.16
CA LEU A 139 -5.28 11.67 1.97
C LEU A 139 -6.77 11.63 2.32
N GLN A 140 -7.17 12.23 3.44
CA GLN A 140 -8.56 12.25 3.86
C GLN A 140 -9.47 12.98 2.87
N ALA A 141 -8.95 14.05 2.25
CA ALA A 141 -9.68 14.77 1.20
C ALA A 141 -9.84 13.96 -0.10
N ARG A 142 -8.88 13.06 -0.41
CA ARG A 142 -8.86 12.27 -1.66
C ARG A 142 -9.52 10.91 -1.53
N ALA A 143 -9.33 10.23 -0.42
CA ALA A 143 -9.76 8.87 -0.17
C ALA A 143 -10.40 8.77 1.25
N PRO A 144 -11.53 9.45 1.50
CA PRO A 144 -12.20 9.42 2.80
C PRO A 144 -12.63 8.01 3.22
N ASP A 145 -12.85 7.11 2.27
CA ASP A 145 -13.24 5.73 2.52
C ASP A 145 -12.19 4.94 3.32
N LEU A 146 -10.92 5.37 3.29
CA LEU A 146 -9.87 4.79 4.12
C LEU A 146 -10.05 5.08 5.62
N TRP A 147 -10.99 5.93 6.02
CA TRP A 147 -11.40 6.16 7.42
C TRP A 147 -12.78 5.59 7.73
N ALA A 148 -13.44 4.93 6.77
CA ALA A 148 -14.70 4.27 7.02
C ALA A 148 -14.49 3.03 7.91
N ILE A 149 -15.25 2.95 9.00
CA ILE A 149 -15.21 1.83 9.94
C ILE A 149 -16.17 0.74 9.45
N GLU A 150 -15.65 -0.47 9.34
CA GLU A 150 -16.44 -1.67 9.05
C GLU A 150 -16.62 -2.52 10.32
N THR A 151 -17.53 -3.49 10.25
CA THR A 151 -17.87 -4.36 11.39
C THR A 151 -16.70 -5.18 11.93
N ASN A 152 -15.68 -5.43 11.11
CA ASN A 152 -14.50 -6.23 11.48
C ASN A 152 -13.28 -5.37 11.82
N ASP A 153 -13.44 -4.05 11.83
CA ASP A 153 -12.32 -3.17 12.15
C ASP A 153 -12.07 -3.12 13.66
N CYS A 154 -10.80 -2.90 14.00
CA CYS A 154 -10.42 -2.56 15.35
C CYS A 154 -10.88 -1.12 15.65
N VAL A 155 -11.55 -0.92 16.78
CA VAL A 155 -11.91 0.39 17.27
C VAL A 155 -11.03 0.71 18.48
N ASP A 156 -10.43 1.90 18.49
CA ASP A 156 -9.66 2.34 19.65
C ASP A 156 -10.56 2.46 20.88
N LEU A 157 -10.14 1.81 21.96
CA LEU A 157 -10.85 1.80 23.24
C LEU A 157 -10.33 2.88 24.21
N ALA A 158 -9.27 3.58 23.85
CA ALA A 158 -8.70 4.63 24.69
C ALA A 158 -9.57 5.90 24.64
N PRO A 159 -9.79 6.58 25.77
CA PRO A 159 -10.46 7.86 25.75
C PRO A 159 -9.58 8.93 25.10
N GLY A 160 -10.11 9.65 24.14
CA GLY A 160 -9.39 10.75 23.46
C GLY A 160 -9.61 10.77 21.94
N SER A 161 -8.87 11.62 21.25
CA SER A 161 -8.86 11.63 19.80
C SER A 161 -7.91 10.54 19.28
N THR A 162 -8.43 9.68 18.42
CA THR A 162 -7.62 8.65 17.75
C THR A 162 -6.68 9.32 16.74
N PRO A 163 -5.36 9.06 16.81
CA PRO A 163 -4.42 9.55 15.79
C PRO A 163 -4.82 9.09 14.38
N ALA A 164 -4.56 9.93 13.37
CA ALA A 164 -4.91 9.62 11.99
C ALA A 164 -4.30 8.30 11.49
N SER A 165 -3.08 7.97 11.94
CA SER A 165 -2.41 6.71 11.61
C SER A 165 -3.11 5.48 12.19
N GLU A 166 -3.76 5.60 13.34
CA GLU A 166 -4.49 4.51 13.98
C GLU A 166 -5.88 4.33 13.39
N SER A 167 -6.55 5.43 13.04
CA SER A 167 -7.88 5.41 12.42
C SER A 167 -7.88 5.10 10.92
N LEU A 168 -6.72 5.14 10.26
CA LEU A 168 -6.57 4.76 8.87
C LEU A 168 -6.81 3.25 8.69
N ARG A 169 -7.63 2.89 7.70
CA ARG A 169 -7.98 1.50 7.34
C ARG A 169 -7.52 1.19 5.93
N ILE A 170 -6.45 0.41 5.80
CA ILE A 170 -5.95 -0.09 4.52
C ILE A 170 -6.44 -1.51 4.35
N ARG A 171 -7.30 -1.73 3.37
CA ARG A 171 -7.94 -3.02 3.14
C ARG A 171 -7.13 -3.86 2.13
N VAL A 172 -7.47 -5.14 2.04
CA VAL A 172 -6.85 -6.06 1.08
C VAL A 172 -7.01 -5.57 -0.36
N ASP A 173 -8.18 -5.00 -0.69
CA ASP A 173 -8.47 -4.47 -2.01
C ASP A 173 -7.65 -3.19 -2.31
N ASP A 174 -7.37 -2.37 -1.32
CA ASP A 174 -6.46 -1.23 -1.48
C ASP A 174 -5.04 -1.69 -1.78
N LEU A 175 -4.53 -2.66 -1.02
CA LEU A 175 -3.20 -3.24 -1.26
C LEU A 175 -3.11 -3.89 -2.65
N LYS A 176 -4.19 -4.54 -3.10
CA LYS A 176 -4.29 -5.10 -4.45
C LYS A 176 -4.18 -4.00 -5.51
N ARG A 177 -4.95 -2.93 -5.35
CA ARG A 177 -4.98 -1.77 -6.23
C ARG A 177 -3.62 -1.09 -6.30
N TYR A 178 -2.95 -0.88 -5.16
CA TYR A 178 -1.61 -0.30 -5.06
C TYR A 178 -0.55 -1.18 -5.72
N ALA A 179 -0.54 -2.49 -5.42
CA ALA A 179 0.39 -3.42 -6.04
C ALA A 179 0.19 -3.45 -7.57
N ARG A 180 -1.07 -3.48 -8.04
CA ARG A 180 -1.41 -3.42 -9.46
C ARG A 180 -0.89 -2.16 -10.13
N ALA A 181 -1.04 -1.00 -9.50
CA ALA A 181 -0.54 0.27 -10.06
C ALA A 181 0.98 0.26 -10.25
N ILE A 182 1.74 -0.26 -9.28
CA ILE A 182 3.21 -0.40 -9.40
C ILE A 182 3.57 -1.40 -10.50
N ILE A 183 2.88 -2.53 -10.58
CA ILE A 183 3.11 -3.57 -11.58
C ILE A 183 2.83 -3.04 -12.99
N LEU A 184 1.76 -2.26 -13.17
CA LEU A 184 1.43 -1.59 -14.43
C LEU A 184 2.51 -0.57 -14.81
N PHE A 185 2.97 0.25 -13.86
CA PHE A 185 4.05 1.20 -14.09
C PHE A 185 5.28 0.51 -14.69
N TRP A 186 5.75 -0.56 -14.06
CA TRP A 186 6.93 -1.29 -14.53
C TRP A 186 6.68 -2.06 -15.83
N GLY A 187 5.48 -2.59 -16.04
CA GLY A 187 5.10 -3.26 -17.28
C GLY A 187 5.10 -2.31 -18.48
N HIS A 188 4.60 -1.08 -18.29
CA HIS A 188 4.65 -0.03 -19.32
C HIS A 188 6.06 0.55 -19.50
N SER A 189 6.92 0.49 -18.47
CA SER A 189 8.31 0.93 -18.54
C SER A 189 9.24 -0.10 -19.16
N ASP A 190 8.78 -1.35 -19.37
CA ASP A 190 9.62 -2.43 -19.94
C ASP A 190 9.77 -2.26 -21.45
N PRO A 191 10.98 -1.93 -21.96
CA PRO A 191 11.21 -1.74 -23.38
C PRO A 191 11.41 -3.06 -24.14
N LEU A 192 11.46 -4.19 -23.42
CA LEU A 192 11.79 -5.48 -24.01
C LEU A 192 10.55 -6.13 -24.66
N PRO A 193 10.76 -6.99 -25.66
CA PRO A 193 9.68 -7.77 -26.25
C PRO A 193 8.91 -8.58 -25.21
N MET A 194 7.61 -8.75 -25.41
CA MET A 194 6.70 -9.47 -24.51
C MET A 194 6.57 -8.84 -23.09
N ALA A 195 6.68 -7.51 -22.99
CA ALA A 195 6.37 -6.79 -21.75
C ALA A 195 4.92 -7.08 -21.33
N VAL A 196 4.73 -7.41 -20.04
CA VAL A 196 3.40 -7.66 -19.48
C VAL A 196 2.82 -6.31 -19.04
N ARG A 197 1.96 -5.74 -19.88
CA ARG A 197 1.32 -4.43 -19.65
C ARG A 197 -0.03 -4.53 -18.96
N GLU A 198 -0.61 -5.73 -18.92
CA GLU A 198 -1.90 -6.01 -18.29
C GLU A 198 -1.75 -7.24 -17.38
N PRO A 199 -1.32 -7.04 -16.11
CA PRO A 199 -1.18 -8.14 -15.16
C PRO A 199 -2.56 -8.67 -14.72
N MET A 200 -2.65 -9.97 -14.55
CA MET A 200 -3.77 -10.62 -13.89
C MET A 200 -3.51 -10.62 -12.37
N LEU A 201 -4.01 -9.63 -11.66
CA LEU A 201 -4.07 -9.58 -10.20
C LEU A 201 -5.51 -9.73 -9.72
#